data_03ebb395bc72a6385dc3c72f1a8614f8
#
_entry.id   03ebb395bc72a6385dc3c72f1a8614f8
#
_cell.length_a   1.000
_cell.length_b   1.000
_cell.length_c   1.000
_cell.angle_alpha   90.00
_cell.angle_beta   90.00
_cell.angle_gamma   90.00
#
_symmetry.space_group_name_H-M   'P 1'
#
loop_
_entity.id
_entity.type
_entity.pdbx_description
1 polymer ?
#
loop_
_entity_poly.entity_id
_entity_poly.type
_entity_poly.pdbx_seq_one_letter_code
_entity_poly.pdbx_strand_id
1 'polypeptide(L)'
;IMGYKGYQMEDKDYLEFYEKLQYLNVSIVPEQKQGYFQKKIQVFNNSVGYASKEAGGNLIVKEQWLENPEWTIYIQIKDEESRELAERIMARKCTYMPYLGKNDHMADISGMCIVSGEERFPKNETADSLVPEGAVQFDWDEMTYRYEEYLPVGLKESTNLYRTHRFIFTDAEMDQCMQPVYKVEGRNLLFF
;
A
#
# COMPACT_ATOMS: atom_id res chain seq x y z
N ILE A 1 9.77 -8.86 -4.62
CA ILE A 1 9.42 -10.30 -4.52
C ILE A 1 9.67 -10.98 -5.84
N MET A 2 9.03 -10.58 -6.92
CA MET A 2 9.13 -11.22 -8.24
C MET A 2 10.49 -11.01 -8.93
N GLY A 3 11.19 -9.93 -8.65
CA GLY A 3 12.50 -9.64 -9.23
C GLY A 3 12.44 -9.13 -10.67
N TYR A 4 11.33 -8.53 -11.07
CA TYR A 4 11.22 -7.91 -12.37
C TYR A 4 12.29 -6.84 -12.57
N LYS A 5 12.72 -6.69 -13.81
CA LYS A 5 13.75 -5.70 -14.15
C LYS A 5 13.29 -4.30 -13.78
N GLY A 6 14.16 -3.56 -13.14
CA GLY A 6 13.97 -2.16 -12.86
C GLY A 6 14.13 -1.29 -14.12
N TYR A 7 13.96 0.02 -13.97
CA TYR A 7 14.17 0.99 -15.04
C TYR A 7 15.52 0.81 -15.71
N GLN A 8 15.52 0.63 -17.02
CA GLN A 8 16.73 0.59 -17.85
C GLN A 8 16.85 1.91 -18.61
N MET A 9 17.94 2.63 -18.38
CA MET A 9 18.17 3.95 -18.97
C MET A 9 18.28 3.92 -20.50
N GLU A 10 18.65 2.76 -21.09
CA GLU A 10 18.88 2.61 -22.53
C GLU A 10 17.58 2.62 -23.32
N ASP A 11 16.53 1.99 -22.82
CA ASP A 11 15.26 1.83 -23.55
C ASP A 11 14.15 2.76 -23.06
N LYS A 12 14.33 3.43 -21.91
CA LYS A 12 13.32 4.25 -21.21
C LYS A 12 11.99 3.50 -20.95
N ASP A 13 12.01 2.19 -21.11
CA ASP A 13 10.84 1.34 -20.97
C ASP A 13 10.64 0.91 -19.53
N TYR A 14 9.40 0.97 -19.10
CA TYR A 14 8.92 0.27 -17.94
C TYR A 14 8.55 -1.12 -18.37
N LEU A 15 9.31 -2.00 -18.13
CA LEU A 15 9.28 -2.74 -16.92
C LEU A 15 8.22 -3.81 -16.97
N GLU A 16 8.70 -5.00 -17.02
CA GLU A 16 7.92 -6.22 -16.80
C GLU A 16 6.87 -6.07 -15.70
N PHE A 17 7.12 -5.22 -14.68
CA PHE A 17 6.17 -4.91 -13.64
C PHE A 17 4.83 -4.37 -14.15
N TYR A 18 4.84 -3.42 -15.11
CA TYR A 18 3.60 -2.85 -15.64
C TYR A 18 2.85 -3.82 -16.51
N GLU A 19 3.56 -4.58 -17.31
CA GLU A 19 2.94 -5.59 -18.17
C GLU A 19 2.32 -6.71 -17.36
N LYS A 20 2.94 -7.09 -16.25
CA LYS A 20 2.57 -8.28 -15.48
C LYS A 20 1.72 -8.00 -14.25
N LEU A 21 1.99 -6.91 -13.52
CA LEU A 21 1.32 -6.66 -12.23
C LEU A 21 0.49 -5.36 -12.17
N GLN A 22 0.38 -4.59 -13.26
CA GLN A 22 -0.40 -3.35 -13.26
C GLN A 22 -1.89 -3.54 -12.96
N TYR A 23 -2.40 -4.75 -13.13
CA TYR A 23 -3.80 -5.12 -12.87
C TYR A 23 -3.96 -5.92 -11.58
N LEU A 24 -2.90 -6.00 -10.78
CA LEU A 24 -2.97 -6.65 -9.48
C LEU A 24 -3.93 -5.88 -8.58
N ASN A 25 -5.01 -6.54 -8.15
CA ASN A 25 -5.93 -5.94 -7.22
C ASN A 25 -5.48 -6.21 -5.80
N VAL A 26 -5.31 -5.15 -5.04
CA VAL A 26 -4.93 -5.20 -3.64
C VAL A 26 -5.98 -4.54 -2.75
N SER A 27 -6.06 -4.97 -1.51
CA SER A 27 -6.82 -4.31 -0.45
C SER A 27 -5.93 -4.19 0.77
N ILE A 28 -5.94 -3.05 1.44
CA ILE A 28 -5.04 -2.74 2.55
C ILE A 28 -5.87 -2.41 3.78
N VAL A 29 -5.64 -3.15 4.86
CA VAL A 29 -6.25 -2.94 6.16
C VAL A 29 -5.19 -2.47 7.15
N PRO A 30 -5.27 -1.26 7.69
CA PRO A 30 -4.44 -0.83 8.81
C PRO A 30 -4.83 -1.60 10.09
N GLU A 31 -3.86 -2.22 10.77
CA GLU A 31 -4.14 -3.04 11.97
C GLU A 31 -4.09 -2.23 13.28
N GLN A 32 -3.92 -0.94 13.20
CA GLN A 32 -4.02 -0.05 14.37
C GLN A 32 -5.46 0.40 14.59
N LYS A 33 -5.84 0.59 15.85
CA LYS A 33 -7.13 1.19 16.19
C LYS A 33 -7.29 2.52 15.45
N GLN A 34 -8.42 2.71 14.79
CA GLN A 34 -8.72 3.90 13.99
C GLN A 34 -7.76 4.14 12.82
N GLY A 35 -6.97 3.14 12.37
CA GLY A 35 -6.02 3.28 11.26
C GLY A 35 -4.88 4.27 11.48
N TYR A 36 -4.70 4.77 12.69
CA TYR A 36 -3.69 5.78 13.01
C TYR A 36 -2.41 5.13 13.52
N PHE A 37 -1.30 5.37 12.82
CA PHE A 37 0.04 5.03 13.28
C PHE A 37 0.70 6.23 13.95
N GLN A 38 1.36 6.00 15.09
CA GLN A 38 2.15 7.04 15.71
C GLN A 38 3.31 7.45 14.81
N LYS A 39 3.61 8.74 14.82
CA LYS A 39 4.64 9.33 13.97
C LYS A 39 5.76 9.91 14.82
N LYS A 40 7.00 9.62 14.42
CA LYS A 40 8.20 10.12 15.07
C LYS A 40 9.00 10.98 14.09
N ILE A 41 9.45 12.13 14.54
CA ILE A 41 10.40 12.94 13.79
C ILE A 41 11.81 12.44 14.11
N GLN A 42 12.50 11.95 13.09
CA GLN A 42 13.89 11.55 13.18
C GLN A 42 14.77 12.60 12.52
N VAL A 43 15.81 13.02 13.22
CA VAL A 43 16.78 14.00 12.72
C VAL A 43 18.16 13.35 12.71
N PHE A 44 18.81 13.37 11.55
CA PHE A 44 20.16 12.81 11.42
C PHE A 44 21.00 13.58 10.40
N ASN A 45 22.32 13.42 10.51
CA ASN A 45 23.27 13.97 9.57
C ASN A 45 23.52 12.93 8.45
N ASN A 46 23.19 13.28 7.23
CA ASN A 46 23.41 12.45 6.05
C ASN A 46 24.59 12.96 5.19
N SER A 47 25.57 13.61 5.80
CA SER A 47 26.75 14.12 5.10
C SER A 47 27.79 13.02 4.93
N VAL A 48 28.44 12.99 3.76
CA VAL A 48 29.61 12.13 3.56
C VAL A 48 30.83 12.68 4.31
N GLY A 49 31.78 11.81 4.70
CA GLY A 49 32.87 12.14 5.62
C GLY A 49 33.73 13.35 5.24
N TYR A 50 33.97 13.58 3.96
CA TYR A 50 34.72 14.76 3.50
C TYR A 50 33.86 16.04 3.59
N ALA A 51 32.58 15.98 3.22
CA ALA A 51 31.68 17.13 3.28
C ALA A 51 31.42 17.60 4.71
N SER A 52 31.39 16.67 5.69
CA SER A 52 31.17 17.03 7.09
C SER A 52 32.31 17.85 7.73
N LYS A 53 33.46 17.93 7.07
CA LYS A 53 34.63 18.72 7.51
C LYS A 53 34.61 20.15 6.97
N GLU A 54 33.77 20.45 6.02
CA GLU A 54 33.64 21.78 5.41
C GLU A 54 32.58 22.62 6.08
N ALA A 55 32.80 23.92 6.17
CA ALA A 55 31.80 24.84 6.71
C ALA A 55 30.54 24.79 5.85
N GLY A 56 29.36 24.46 6.43
CA GLY A 56 28.11 24.32 5.71
C GLY A 56 27.94 23.00 4.96
N GLY A 57 28.90 22.07 5.03
CA GLY A 57 28.85 20.76 4.36
C GLY A 57 27.97 19.71 5.03
N ASN A 58 27.35 20.03 6.18
CA ASN A 58 26.46 19.09 6.88
C ASN A 58 25.06 19.11 6.29
N LEU A 59 24.60 17.95 5.82
CA LEU A 59 23.23 17.73 5.40
C LEU A 59 22.41 17.18 6.57
N ILE A 60 21.67 18.05 7.24
CA ILE A 60 20.73 17.65 8.28
C ILE A 60 19.41 17.29 7.64
N VAL A 61 19.04 16.03 7.77
CA VAL A 61 17.77 15.50 7.24
C VAL A 61 16.78 15.34 8.38
N LYS A 62 15.52 15.76 8.15
CA LYS A 62 14.39 15.49 9.03
C LYS A 62 13.45 14.58 8.30
N GLU A 63 13.15 13.45 8.89
CA GLU A 63 12.20 12.48 8.35
C GLU A 63 11.09 12.21 9.37
N GLN A 64 9.90 11.94 8.84
CA GLN A 64 8.78 11.48 9.64
C GLN A 64 8.64 9.98 9.43
N TRP A 65 8.80 9.22 10.51
CA TRP A 65 8.67 7.77 10.51
C TRP A 65 7.37 7.35 11.17
N LEU A 66 6.79 6.26 10.69
CA LEU A 66 5.71 5.57 11.38
C LEU A 66 6.33 4.65 12.43
N GLU A 67 5.75 4.62 13.63
CA GLU A 67 6.18 3.72 14.70
C GLU A 67 5.35 2.44 14.68
N ASN A 68 6.02 1.30 14.56
CA ASN A 68 5.41 -0.03 14.53
C ASN A 68 4.20 -0.13 13.59
N PRO A 69 4.34 0.26 12.31
CA PRO A 69 3.24 0.17 11.37
C PRO A 69 2.96 -1.30 11.04
N GLU A 70 1.68 -1.64 10.99
CA GLU A 70 1.21 -2.98 10.67
C GLU A 70 -0.01 -2.90 9.75
N TRP A 71 0.04 -3.66 8.65
CA TRP A 71 -1.06 -3.77 7.70
C TRP A 71 -1.31 -5.22 7.32
N THR A 72 -2.57 -5.59 7.16
CA THR A 72 -2.92 -6.78 6.39
C THR A 72 -3.17 -6.38 4.94
N ILE A 73 -2.42 -7.01 4.03
CA ILE A 73 -2.54 -6.77 2.60
C ILE A 73 -3.19 -8.00 1.96
N TYR A 74 -4.35 -7.80 1.36
CA TYR A 74 -5.04 -8.82 0.60
C TYR A 74 -4.72 -8.65 -0.89
N ILE A 75 -4.46 -9.76 -1.56
CA ILE A 75 -4.15 -9.81 -2.99
C ILE A 75 -5.14 -10.76 -3.65
N GLN A 76 -5.87 -10.29 -4.66
CA GLN A 76 -6.75 -11.17 -5.42
C GLN A 76 -5.94 -12.04 -6.38
N ILE A 77 -6.14 -13.35 -6.33
CA ILE A 77 -5.54 -14.30 -7.27
C ILE A 77 -6.50 -14.47 -8.44
N LYS A 78 -6.22 -13.78 -9.56
CA LYS A 78 -7.09 -13.76 -10.75
C LYS A 78 -6.43 -14.38 -11.99
N ASP A 79 -5.12 -14.37 -12.05
CA ASP A 79 -4.31 -14.76 -13.19
C ASP A 79 -3.04 -15.51 -12.75
N GLU A 80 -2.20 -15.87 -13.71
CA GLU A 80 -0.97 -16.62 -13.45
C GLU A 80 0.06 -15.78 -12.67
N GLU A 81 0.19 -14.48 -12.99
CA GLU A 81 1.12 -13.57 -12.31
C GLU A 81 0.76 -13.37 -10.83
N SER A 82 -0.51 -13.15 -10.53
CA SER A 82 -0.99 -13.03 -9.14
C SER A 82 -0.87 -14.35 -8.39
N ARG A 83 -1.03 -15.49 -9.06
CA ARG A 83 -0.81 -16.82 -8.49
C ARG A 83 0.67 -17.06 -8.18
N GLU A 84 1.56 -16.79 -9.12
CA GLU A 84 3.01 -16.91 -8.89
C GLU A 84 3.47 -16.00 -7.73
N LEU A 85 2.95 -14.77 -7.67
CA LEU A 85 3.23 -13.86 -6.55
C LEU A 85 2.79 -14.45 -5.21
N ALA A 86 1.56 -14.99 -5.15
CA ALA A 86 1.04 -15.64 -3.94
C ALA A 86 1.90 -16.85 -3.52
N GLU A 87 2.27 -17.72 -4.46
CA GLU A 87 3.13 -18.87 -4.20
C GLU A 87 4.51 -18.47 -3.68
N ARG A 88 5.12 -17.43 -4.25
CA ARG A 88 6.40 -16.89 -3.75
C ARG A 88 6.30 -16.31 -2.35
N ILE A 89 5.23 -15.57 -2.06
CA ILE A 89 4.97 -15.04 -0.71
C ILE A 89 4.80 -16.20 0.26
N MET A 90 3.94 -17.17 -0.03
CA MET A 90 3.72 -18.36 0.82
C MET A 90 4.99 -19.17 1.05
N ALA A 91 5.86 -19.29 0.06
CA ALA A 91 7.14 -19.97 0.16
C ALA A 91 8.25 -19.09 0.79
N ARG A 92 7.97 -17.84 1.18
CA ARG A 92 8.94 -16.86 1.67
C ARG A 92 10.11 -16.63 0.70
N LYS A 93 9.83 -16.66 -0.60
CA LYS A 93 10.82 -16.47 -1.66
C LYS A 93 10.74 -15.05 -2.20
N CYS A 94 11.79 -14.29 -2.01
CA CYS A 94 11.94 -12.95 -2.58
C CYS A 94 13.25 -12.88 -3.36
N THR A 95 13.22 -12.27 -4.54
CA THR A 95 14.45 -11.97 -5.28
C THR A 95 15.24 -10.85 -4.61
N TYR A 96 14.52 -9.83 -4.12
CA TYR A 96 15.08 -8.76 -3.32
C TYR A 96 14.31 -8.68 -2.00
N MET A 97 15.04 -8.30 -0.94
CA MET A 97 14.43 -8.13 0.37
C MET A 97 13.39 -7.00 0.34
N PRO A 98 12.14 -7.25 0.71
CA PRO A 98 11.12 -6.21 0.75
C PRO A 98 11.39 -5.21 1.87
N TYR A 99 11.07 -3.94 1.64
CA TYR A 99 11.23 -2.87 2.61
C TYR A 99 10.07 -1.87 2.57
N LEU A 100 9.91 -1.10 3.63
CA LEU A 100 8.83 -0.14 3.81
C LEU A 100 9.37 1.28 3.59
N GLY A 101 9.21 1.81 2.37
CA GLY A 101 9.64 3.15 1.99
C GLY A 101 11.15 3.29 1.75
N LYS A 102 12.00 2.81 2.66
CA LYS A 102 13.46 2.88 2.57
C LYS A 102 14.08 1.51 2.81
N ASN A 103 15.23 1.25 2.20
CA ASN A 103 15.92 -0.04 2.28
C ASN A 103 16.49 -0.39 3.66
N ASP A 104 16.59 0.55 4.57
CA ASP A 104 16.95 0.35 5.98
C ASP A 104 15.73 0.02 6.87
N HIS A 105 14.51 0.06 6.32
CA HIS A 105 13.27 -0.33 6.98
C HIS A 105 12.73 -1.64 6.40
N MET A 106 13.34 -2.74 6.80
CA MET A 106 12.97 -4.07 6.31
C MET A 106 11.52 -4.41 6.64
N ALA A 107 10.80 -4.95 5.67
CA ALA A 107 9.44 -5.45 5.90
C ALA A 107 9.48 -6.85 6.51
N ASP A 108 8.79 -7.05 7.62
CA ASP A 108 8.49 -8.38 8.16
C ASP A 108 7.15 -8.85 7.61
N ILE A 109 7.19 -9.85 6.74
CA ILE A 109 6.00 -10.45 6.14
C ILE A 109 5.68 -11.74 6.91
N SER A 110 4.56 -11.73 7.62
CA SER A 110 4.09 -12.84 8.45
C SER A 110 2.60 -13.13 8.25
N GLY A 111 2.08 -14.16 8.87
CA GLY A 111 0.65 -14.48 8.87
C GLY A 111 0.05 -14.82 7.50
N MET A 112 0.85 -15.33 6.57
CA MET A 112 0.42 -15.59 5.19
C MET A 112 -0.51 -16.79 5.10
N CYS A 113 -1.67 -16.60 4.44
CA CYS A 113 -2.62 -17.68 4.15
C CYS A 113 -3.39 -17.37 2.85
N ILE A 114 -4.02 -18.39 2.29
CA ILE A 114 -4.96 -18.25 1.18
C ILE A 114 -6.35 -18.41 1.75
N VAL A 115 -7.19 -17.45 1.51
CA VAL A 115 -8.58 -17.39 1.99
C VAL A 115 -9.55 -17.17 0.84
N SER A 116 -10.81 -17.52 1.04
CA SER A 116 -11.89 -17.20 0.11
C SER A 116 -12.63 -15.96 0.56
N GLY A 117 -13.15 -15.20 -0.41
CA GLY A 117 -14.00 -14.05 -0.18
C GLY A 117 -15.31 -14.17 -0.93
N GLU A 118 -16.37 -13.56 -0.39
CA GLU A 118 -17.68 -13.46 -1.01
C GLU A 118 -17.91 -12.04 -1.50
N GLU A 119 -18.24 -11.89 -2.78
CA GLU A 119 -18.58 -10.61 -3.39
C GLU A 119 -19.99 -10.20 -2.99
N ARG A 120 -20.15 -8.95 -2.55
CA ARG A 120 -21.43 -8.39 -2.12
C ARG A 120 -21.49 -6.87 -2.26
N PHE A 121 -22.67 -6.30 -2.08
CA PHE A 121 -22.93 -4.86 -2.03
C PHE A 121 -23.64 -4.54 -0.70
N PRO A 122 -22.88 -4.43 0.40
CA PRO A 122 -23.47 -4.21 1.72
C PRO A 122 -24.00 -2.78 1.86
N LYS A 123 -24.97 -2.63 2.75
CA LYS A 123 -25.50 -1.35 3.22
C LYS A 123 -25.53 -1.34 4.73
N ASN A 124 -25.28 -0.18 5.34
CA ASN A 124 -25.21 0.01 6.79
C ASN A 124 -24.16 -0.91 7.47
N GLU A 125 -23.05 -1.11 6.79
CA GLU A 125 -21.86 -1.78 7.31
C GLU A 125 -20.64 -0.90 7.07
N THR A 126 -19.60 -1.05 7.87
CA THR A 126 -18.34 -0.33 7.72
C THR A 126 -17.40 -1.06 6.76
N ALA A 127 -16.49 -0.33 6.13
CA ALA A 127 -15.37 -0.89 5.40
C ALA A 127 -14.17 -1.06 6.34
N ASP A 128 -13.50 -2.21 6.28
CA ASP A 128 -12.30 -2.49 7.10
C ASP A 128 -11.00 -2.08 6.40
N SER A 129 -11.04 -1.89 5.08
CA SER A 129 -9.89 -1.52 4.25
C SER A 129 -9.92 -0.05 3.83
N LEU A 130 -8.80 0.39 3.23
CA LEU A 130 -8.79 1.63 2.47
C LEU A 130 -9.83 1.58 1.34
N VAL A 131 -10.59 2.67 1.19
CA VAL A 131 -11.65 2.81 0.20
C VAL A 131 -11.23 3.82 -0.85
N PRO A 132 -11.15 3.43 -2.14
CA PRO A 132 -10.93 4.38 -3.22
C PRO A 132 -12.05 5.41 -3.29
N GLU A 133 -11.72 6.68 -3.50
CA GLU A 133 -12.72 7.74 -3.69
C GLU A 133 -13.67 7.38 -4.83
N GLY A 134 -14.97 7.52 -4.59
CA GLY A 134 -16.03 7.17 -5.55
C GLY A 134 -16.43 5.71 -5.55
N ALA A 135 -15.76 4.83 -4.81
CA ALA A 135 -16.14 3.42 -4.70
C ALA A 135 -17.35 3.18 -3.79
N VAL A 136 -17.56 4.08 -2.83
CA VAL A 136 -18.62 4.00 -1.82
C VAL A 136 -19.17 5.40 -1.56
N GLN A 137 -20.48 5.50 -1.40
CA GLN A 137 -21.13 6.61 -0.72
C GLN A 137 -21.28 6.24 0.76
N PHE A 138 -20.78 7.11 1.64
CA PHE A 138 -20.84 6.89 3.07
C PHE A 138 -21.96 7.72 3.70
N ASP A 139 -22.56 7.19 4.75
CA ASP A 139 -23.32 7.97 5.71
C ASP A 139 -22.34 8.63 6.69
N TRP A 140 -22.28 9.95 6.66
CA TRP A 140 -21.32 10.72 7.47
C TRP A 140 -21.88 11.17 8.84
N ASP A 141 -23.11 10.81 9.16
CA ASP A 141 -23.77 11.35 10.34
C ASP A 141 -23.24 10.77 11.66
N GLU A 142 -22.79 9.50 11.65
CA GLU A 142 -22.30 8.79 12.84
C GLU A 142 -20.87 8.23 12.65
N MET A 143 -19.91 9.08 12.36
CA MET A 143 -18.51 8.64 12.27
C MET A 143 -17.66 9.19 13.42
N THR A 144 -16.63 8.46 13.85
CA THR A 144 -15.66 8.92 14.86
C THR A 144 -14.33 9.33 14.24
N TYR A 145 -13.98 8.81 13.06
CA TYR A 145 -12.78 9.21 12.36
C TYR A 145 -12.95 9.17 10.85
N ARG A 146 -12.19 10.02 10.17
CA ARG A 146 -12.05 10.05 8.72
C ARG A 146 -10.65 10.49 8.35
N TYR A 147 -9.93 9.62 7.65
CA TYR A 147 -8.61 9.90 7.08
C TYR A 147 -8.69 9.86 5.57
N GLU A 148 -8.00 10.79 4.93
CA GLU A 148 -7.95 10.88 3.49
C GLU A 148 -6.52 11.14 3.05
N GLU A 149 -6.06 10.37 2.07
CA GLU A 149 -4.71 10.49 1.55
C GLU A 149 -4.66 10.15 0.06
N TYR A 150 -3.76 10.80 -0.66
CA TYR A 150 -3.45 10.44 -2.04
C TYR A 150 -2.33 9.40 -2.04
N LEU A 151 -2.64 8.19 -2.50
CA LEU A 151 -1.71 7.08 -2.57
C LEU A 151 -1.35 6.75 -4.03
N PRO A 152 -0.13 6.30 -4.30
CA PRO A 152 0.26 5.86 -5.62
C PRO A 152 -0.46 4.54 -5.99
N VAL A 153 -1.13 4.54 -7.14
CA VAL A 153 -1.83 3.37 -7.69
C VAL A 153 -1.19 2.87 -9.00
N GLY A 154 -0.12 3.50 -9.42
CA GLY A 154 0.60 3.13 -10.64
C GLY A 154 1.55 4.24 -11.05
N LEU A 155 2.18 4.08 -12.21
CA LEU A 155 3.02 5.11 -12.81
C LEU A 155 2.43 5.54 -14.15
N LYS A 156 2.78 6.72 -14.60
CA LYS A 156 2.49 7.20 -15.94
C LYS A 156 3.61 6.74 -16.87
N GLU A 157 3.29 5.95 -17.85
CA GLU A 157 4.23 5.38 -18.81
C GLU A 157 5.13 6.44 -19.47
N SER A 158 4.53 7.58 -19.85
CA SER A 158 5.25 8.65 -20.57
C SER A 158 6.24 9.46 -19.71
N THR A 159 6.07 9.50 -18.38
CA THR A 159 6.81 10.42 -17.50
C THR A 159 7.45 9.74 -16.30
N ASN A 160 7.08 8.49 -16.03
CA ASN A 160 7.54 7.74 -14.87
C ASN A 160 7.14 8.35 -13.53
N LEU A 161 6.18 9.26 -13.55
CA LEU A 161 5.63 9.86 -12.35
C LEU A 161 4.51 9.01 -11.78
N TYR A 162 4.38 9.00 -10.47
CA TYR A 162 3.27 8.29 -9.83
C TYR A 162 1.92 8.84 -10.28
N ARG A 163 1.04 7.91 -10.63
CA ARG A 163 -0.39 8.14 -10.74
C ARG A 163 -0.98 7.91 -9.36
N THR A 164 -1.51 8.95 -8.75
CA THR A 164 -2.12 8.89 -7.43
C THR A 164 -3.63 8.85 -7.52
N HIS A 165 -4.26 8.19 -6.55
CA HIS A 165 -5.70 8.21 -6.31
C HIS A 165 -5.97 8.55 -4.86
N ARG A 166 -7.11 9.19 -4.58
CA ARG A 166 -7.52 9.52 -3.22
C ARG A 166 -8.16 8.31 -2.58
N PHE A 167 -7.76 8.04 -1.35
CA PHE A 167 -8.32 6.98 -0.52
C PHE A 167 -8.91 7.56 0.75
N ILE A 168 -9.94 6.88 1.24
CA ILE A 168 -10.64 7.20 2.47
C ILE A 168 -10.49 6.00 3.42
N PHE A 169 -10.24 6.27 4.69
CA PHE A 169 -10.34 5.29 5.77
C PHE A 169 -11.19 5.89 6.88
N THR A 170 -12.31 5.23 7.23
CA THR A 170 -13.32 5.76 8.13
C THR A 170 -14.12 4.62 8.76
N ASP A 171 -14.76 4.89 9.88
CA ASP A 171 -15.77 4.03 10.49
C ASP A 171 -17.21 4.43 10.12
N ALA A 172 -17.38 5.34 9.16
CA ALA A 172 -18.69 5.64 8.60
C ALA A 172 -19.31 4.42 7.89
N GLU A 173 -20.62 4.26 8.00
CA GLU A 173 -21.33 3.19 7.32
C GLU A 173 -21.43 3.43 5.81
N MET A 174 -21.39 2.37 5.05
CA MET A 174 -21.61 2.39 3.60
C MET A 174 -23.10 2.51 3.32
N ASP A 175 -23.55 3.63 2.72
CA ASP A 175 -24.93 3.81 2.26
C ASP A 175 -25.15 3.16 0.89
N GLN A 176 -24.19 3.35 -0.04
CA GLN A 176 -24.24 2.74 -1.36
C GLN A 176 -22.86 2.36 -1.86
N CYS A 177 -22.70 1.12 -2.33
CA CYS A 177 -21.48 0.64 -2.95
C CYS A 177 -21.57 0.77 -4.48
N MET A 178 -20.59 1.47 -5.09
CA MET A 178 -20.48 1.64 -6.54
C MET A 178 -19.63 0.53 -7.18
N GLN A 179 -18.89 -0.20 -6.34
CA GLN A 179 -18.11 -1.37 -6.74
C GLN A 179 -18.29 -2.50 -5.70
N PRO A 180 -17.97 -3.74 -6.06
CA PRO A 180 -18.10 -4.87 -5.15
C PRO A 180 -17.23 -4.70 -3.89
N VAL A 181 -17.78 -5.10 -2.76
CA VAL A 181 -17.11 -5.30 -1.49
C VAL A 181 -16.97 -6.80 -1.27
N TYR A 182 -15.81 -7.24 -0.81
CA TYR A 182 -15.55 -8.65 -0.57
C TYR A 182 -15.56 -8.94 0.94
N LYS A 183 -16.40 -9.87 1.36
CA LYS A 183 -16.38 -10.36 2.75
C LYS A 183 -15.34 -11.46 2.88
N VAL A 184 -14.28 -11.19 3.63
CA VAL A 184 -13.17 -12.12 3.87
C VAL A 184 -12.92 -12.22 5.37
N GLU A 185 -13.07 -13.39 5.96
CA GLU A 185 -12.86 -13.64 7.40
C GLU A 185 -13.54 -12.60 8.32
N GLY A 186 -14.74 -12.17 7.95
CA GLY A 186 -15.52 -11.20 8.70
C GLY A 186 -15.25 -9.73 8.35
N ARG A 187 -14.23 -9.42 7.56
CA ARG A 187 -13.87 -8.06 7.11
C ARG A 187 -14.52 -7.70 5.78
N ASN A 188 -14.86 -6.43 5.64
CA ASN A 188 -15.38 -5.84 4.40
C ASN A 188 -14.23 -5.15 3.65
N LEU A 189 -13.80 -5.72 2.54
CA LEU A 189 -12.63 -5.30 1.79
C LEU A 189 -13.01 -4.70 0.44
N LEU A 190 -12.41 -3.57 0.10
CA LEU A 190 -12.46 -3.00 -1.24
C LEU A 190 -11.11 -3.18 -1.91
N PHE A 191 -11.11 -3.62 -3.15
CA PHE A 191 -9.91 -3.83 -3.95
C PHE A 191 -9.73 -2.72 -4.98
N PHE A 192 -8.49 -2.38 -5.27
CA PHE A 192 -8.11 -1.34 -6.23
C PHE A 192 -6.83 -1.71 -6.98
#